data_62be010f2725d20cc393bc1502011f23
#
_entry.id   62be010f2725d20cc393bc1502011f23
#
_cell.length_a   1.000
_cell.length_b   1.000
_cell.length_c   1.000
_cell.angle_alpha   90.00
_cell.angle_beta   90.00
_cell.angle_gamma   90.00
#
_symmetry.space_group_name_H-M   'P 1'
#
loop_
_entity.id
_entity.type
_entity.pdbx_description
1 polymer ?
#
loop_
_entity_poly.entity_id
_entity_poly.type
_entity_poly.pdbx_seq_one_letter_code
_entity_poly.pdbx_strand_id
1 'polypeptide(L)'
;MNKSLIKVFEVYVFVYAFLFASRPMSDADFWFYLKTGEYILDTGTIPRTELWSFTFPGAPYIAHGWLAGVIFYVIYQWIGLKFLIFLFALLTAIAFWIAFRRANSHTFIAGAATLVAVWAALPNIGVRPRVFTILLTSIYLALLGRLARGVKERWIWVLVPLMTFWVNVHGGFFIGLMLIGLTAVGLVLDYWTGVLDEPETLRSRLRLLAIVFVGCILAGLLNPYGIKPYTAPITLLRSSIWQDLIVDWMSPDFHLPTTRPLLILILGTIAVLGLSPKRPKPSEVLLFLTTLYSTLKIQRNAVVLLLVSAPLFSNYFQIWLDSTRFGKSFSLGREGKSDRRLALLLTVGLLAPLIAFAYKLKVTVYSTPTQQSMRVPVKAVEFMNQNGIGGNTFTQPNVWGGYLIWAAPNNRVYIDGRDAYPDTFVKDFVDIISGKVDWRAPFNERGVQIVLLEPKTFLARQLADSSEWEKIYEDDMSLVFKRR
;
A
#
# COMPACT_ATOMS: atom_id res chain seq x y z
N MET A 1 0.88 36.91 -6.16
CA MET A 1 -0.27 36.14 -5.64
C MET A 1 -0.33 36.27 -4.12
N ASN A 2 -1.52 36.46 -3.55
CA ASN A 2 -1.70 36.65 -2.10
C ASN A 2 -1.21 35.41 -1.31
N LYS A 3 -0.30 35.60 -0.34
CA LYS A 3 0.25 34.55 0.52
C LYS A 3 -0.86 33.70 1.20
N SER A 4 -2.01 34.34 1.52
CA SER A 4 -3.16 33.66 2.10
C SER A 4 -3.81 32.68 1.13
N LEU A 5 -3.91 33.00 -0.17
CA LEU A 5 -4.47 32.13 -1.19
C LEU A 5 -3.62 30.88 -1.42
N ILE A 6 -2.29 31.04 -1.39
CA ILE A 6 -1.35 29.90 -1.45
C ILE A 6 -1.58 28.96 -0.28
N LYS A 7 -1.65 29.49 0.94
CA LYS A 7 -1.90 28.67 2.14
C LYS A 7 -3.24 27.92 2.09
N VAL A 8 -4.30 28.62 1.62
CA VAL A 8 -5.61 27.98 1.45
C VAL A 8 -5.54 26.82 0.46
N PHE A 9 -4.84 27.02 -0.67
CA PHE A 9 -4.68 25.95 -1.66
C PHE A 9 -3.80 24.80 -1.13
N GLU A 10 -2.76 25.10 -0.36
CA GLU A 10 -1.97 24.06 0.31
C GLU A 10 -2.83 23.21 1.24
N VAL A 11 -3.64 23.83 2.08
CA VAL A 11 -4.60 23.12 2.97
C VAL A 11 -5.59 22.29 2.13
N TYR A 12 -6.08 22.87 1.04
CA TYR A 12 -6.98 22.17 0.13
C TYR A 12 -6.35 20.89 -0.44
N VAL A 13 -5.09 20.94 -0.92
CA VAL A 13 -4.37 19.77 -1.42
C VAL A 13 -4.26 18.67 -0.34
N PHE A 14 -3.94 19.07 0.89
CA PHE A 14 -3.87 18.13 2.02
C PHE A 14 -5.22 17.50 2.34
N VAL A 15 -6.26 18.31 2.49
CA VAL A 15 -7.62 17.83 2.80
C VAL A 15 -8.14 16.94 1.69
N TYR A 16 -7.91 17.30 0.43
CA TYR A 16 -8.32 16.48 -0.71
C TYR A 16 -7.59 15.14 -0.74
N ALA A 17 -6.27 15.13 -0.49
CA ALA A 17 -5.51 13.89 -0.35
C ALA A 17 -6.05 12.99 0.78
N PHE A 18 -6.39 13.58 1.93
CA PHE A 18 -7.01 12.87 3.04
C PHE A 18 -8.38 12.27 2.65
N LEU A 19 -9.24 13.06 2.01
CA LEU A 19 -10.57 12.61 1.60
C LEU A 19 -10.49 11.48 0.56
N PHE A 20 -9.57 11.57 -0.43
CA PHE A 20 -9.35 10.51 -1.40
C PHE A 20 -8.81 9.23 -0.76
N ALA A 21 -7.94 9.37 0.23
CA ALA A 21 -7.38 8.24 0.97
C ALA A 21 -8.37 7.59 1.95
N SER A 22 -9.45 8.30 2.34
CA SER A 22 -10.52 7.76 3.19
C SER A 22 -11.37 6.79 2.38
N ARG A 23 -11.20 5.50 2.62
CA ARG A 23 -11.87 4.42 1.89
C ARG A 23 -12.51 3.43 2.85
N PRO A 24 -13.60 2.75 2.43
CA PRO A 24 -14.15 1.66 3.22
C PRO A 24 -13.09 0.60 3.48
N MET A 25 -13.20 -0.06 4.61
CA MET A 25 -12.39 -1.23 4.92
C MET A 25 -12.78 -2.36 3.96
N SER A 26 -11.88 -2.71 3.05
CA SER A 26 -12.12 -3.75 2.04
C SER A 26 -10.96 -4.73 1.90
N ASP A 27 -9.96 -4.62 2.80
CA ASP A 27 -8.81 -5.52 2.82
C ASP A 27 -9.09 -6.73 3.71
N ALA A 28 -9.19 -7.88 3.10
CA ALA A 28 -9.43 -9.12 3.83
C ALA A 28 -8.23 -9.53 4.72
N ASP A 29 -7.02 -9.09 4.37
CA ASP A 29 -5.81 -9.35 5.17
C ASP A 29 -5.81 -8.61 6.53
N PHE A 30 -6.58 -7.54 6.66
CA PHE A 30 -6.72 -6.81 7.90
C PHE A 30 -7.07 -7.73 9.08
N TRP A 31 -7.92 -8.70 8.87
CA TRP A 31 -8.47 -9.54 9.93
C TRP A 31 -7.44 -10.47 10.54
N PHE A 32 -6.55 -11.05 9.74
CA PHE A 32 -5.48 -11.87 10.33
C PHE A 32 -4.42 -11.01 11.04
N TYR A 33 -4.17 -9.75 10.59
CA TYR A 33 -3.35 -8.82 11.37
C TYR A 33 -3.99 -8.51 12.72
N LEU A 34 -5.30 -8.28 12.73
CA LEU A 34 -6.05 -8.02 13.95
C LEU A 34 -5.94 -9.20 14.92
N LYS A 35 -6.14 -10.44 14.43
CA LYS A 35 -5.99 -11.66 15.23
C LYS A 35 -4.57 -11.89 15.72
N THR A 36 -3.58 -11.57 14.90
CA THR A 36 -2.18 -11.64 15.31
C THR A 36 -1.88 -10.65 16.46
N GLY A 37 -2.43 -9.44 16.38
CA GLY A 37 -2.30 -8.43 17.44
C GLY A 37 -2.96 -8.85 18.76
N GLU A 38 -4.17 -9.40 18.68
CA GLU A 38 -4.89 -10.01 19.82
C GLU A 38 -4.02 -11.08 20.49
N TYR A 39 -3.59 -12.07 19.70
CA TYR A 39 -2.76 -13.18 20.18
C TYR A 39 -1.49 -12.68 20.91
N ILE A 40 -0.80 -11.68 20.34
CA ILE A 40 0.43 -11.14 20.93
C ILE A 40 0.14 -10.48 22.28
N LEU A 41 -0.95 -9.72 22.40
CA LEU A 41 -1.28 -9.04 23.65
C LEU A 41 -1.81 -9.99 24.73
N ASP A 42 -2.55 -11.03 24.33
CA ASP A 42 -3.09 -12.02 25.25
C ASP A 42 -2.01 -12.97 25.80
N THR A 43 -1.04 -13.35 24.93
CA THR A 43 -0.02 -14.35 25.29
C THR A 43 1.34 -13.76 25.66
N GLY A 44 1.58 -12.47 25.35
CA GLY A 44 2.90 -11.84 25.49
C GLY A 44 3.94 -12.39 24.51
N THR A 45 3.55 -13.22 23.51
CA THR A 45 4.48 -13.89 22.59
C THR A 45 4.16 -13.59 21.13
N ILE A 46 5.20 -13.45 20.31
CA ILE A 46 5.04 -13.24 18.86
C ILE A 46 5.02 -14.62 18.19
N PRO A 47 3.99 -14.95 17.36
CA PRO A 47 3.85 -16.26 16.75
C PRO A 47 5.03 -16.58 15.83
N ARG A 48 5.61 -17.78 15.99
CA ARG A 48 6.71 -18.30 15.15
C ARG A 48 6.31 -19.53 14.36
N THR A 49 5.09 -20.02 14.60
CA THR A 49 4.50 -21.18 13.94
C THR A 49 3.07 -20.87 13.53
N GLU A 50 2.56 -21.63 12.57
CA GLU A 50 1.17 -21.55 12.13
C GLU A 50 0.22 -22.04 13.24
N LEU A 51 -0.75 -21.22 13.61
CA LEU A 51 -1.66 -21.44 14.73
C LEU A 51 -3.12 -21.70 14.31
N TRP A 52 -3.53 -21.19 13.15
CA TRP A 52 -4.95 -21.09 12.79
C TRP A 52 -5.36 -22.00 11.65
N SER A 53 -4.39 -22.54 10.88
CA SER A 53 -4.65 -23.53 9.84
C SER A 53 -4.67 -24.94 10.43
N PHE A 54 -5.59 -25.79 9.94
CA PHE A 54 -5.58 -27.21 10.24
C PHE A 54 -4.73 -28.02 9.27
N THR A 55 -4.37 -27.44 8.14
CA THR A 55 -3.57 -28.11 7.09
C THR A 55 -2.07 -28.09 7.38
N PHE A 56 -1.57 -27.05 8.05
CA PHE A 56 -0.16 -26.91 8.40
C PHE A 56 0.04 -26.48 9.86
N PRO A 57 -0.58 -27.16 10.84
CA PRO A 57 -0.45 -26.77 12.25
C PRO A 57 1.01 -26.88 12.70
N GLY A 58 1.52 -25.84 13.33
CA GLY A 58 2.89 -25.79 13.84
C GLY A 58 3.98 -25.59 12.79
N ALA A 59 3.66 -25.43 11.51
CA ALA A 59 4.65 -25.09 10.47
C ALA A 59 5.36 -23.78 10.78
N PRO A 60 6.65 -23.60 10.41
CA PRO A 60 7.36 -22.35 10.62
C PRO A 60 6.64 -21.18 9.97
N TYR A 61 6.39 -20.12 10.74
CA TYR A 61 5.70 -18.92 10.27
C TYR A 61 6.46 -17.66 10.68
N ILE A 62 6.46 -16.66 9.82
CA ILE A 62 7.02 -15.33 10.10
C ILE A 62 5.86 -14.33 10.03
N ALA A 63 5.42 -13.81 11.16
CA ALA A 63 4.38 -12.79 11.21
C ALA A 63 4.92 -11.44 10.69
N HIS A 64 5.04 -11.30 9.37
CA HIS A 64 5.45 -10.05 8.75
C HIS A 64 4.49 -8.94 9.17
N GLY A 65 5.03 -7.86 9.72
CA GLY A 65 4.18 -6.76 10.21
C GLY A 65 3.46 -7.07 11.52
N TRP A 66 4.02 -7.92 12.38
CA TRP A 66 3.49 -8.22 13.70
C TRP A 66 3.13 -6.96 14.50
N LEU A 67 4.00 -5.93 14.44
CA LEU A 67 3.78 -4.67 15.14
C LEU A 67 2.59 -3.88 14.56
N ALA A 68 2.36 -3.97 13.23
CA ALA A 68 1.15 -3.40 12.63
C ALA A 68 -0.10 -4.11 13.15
N GLY A 69 -0.06 -5.42 13.33
CA GLY A 69 -1.15 -6.19 13.95
C GLY A 69 -1.47 -5.70 15.35
N VAL A 70 -0.46 -5.50 16.20
CA VAL A 70 -0.63 -4.95 17.56
C VAL A 70 -1.24 -3.54 17.50
N ILE A 71 -0.72 -2.65 16.62
CA ILE A 71 -1.27 -1.30 16.46
C ILE A 71 -2.74 -1.35 16.02
N PHE A 72 -3.07 -2.22 15.06
CA PHE A 72 -4.45 -2.39 14.58
C PHE A 72 -5.37 -2.85 15.69
N TYR A 73 -4.97 -3.87 16.44
CA TYR A 73 -5.80 -4.44 17.50
C TYR A 73 -6.05 -3.43 18.64
N VAL A 74 -4.99 -2.75 19.12
CA VAL A 74 -5.13 -1.73 20.17
C VAL A 74 -6.09 -0.63 19.73
N ILE A 75 -5.91 -0.08 18.52
CA ILE A 75 -6.79 1.00 18.02
C ILE A 75 -8.21 0.49 17.80
N TYR A 76 -8.36 -0.72 17.26
CA TYR A 76 -9.67 -1.32 17.01
C TYR A 76 -10.45 -1.51 18.32
N GLN A 77 -9.79 -2.03 19.36
CA GLN A 77 -10.41 -2.27 20.65
C GLN A 77 -10.82 -0.98 21.39
N TRP A 78 -9.94 0.02 21.37
CA TRP A 78 -10.17 1.24 22.17
C TRP A 78 -11.01 2.30 21.46
N ILE A 79 -10.90 2.39 20.14
CA ILE A 79 -11.47 3.50 19.37
C ILE A 79 -12.35 3.00 18.22
N GLY A 80 -12.07 1.82 17.68
CA GLY A 80 -12.86 1.17 16.63
C GLY A 80 -12.34 1.38 15.21
N LEU A 81 -12.98 0.68 14.27
CA LEU A 81 -12.60 0.62 12.85
C LEU A 81 -12.61 1.98 12.16
N LYS A 82 -13.58 2.84 12.49
CA LYS A 82 -13.72 4.17 11.86
C LYS A 82 -12.49 5.05 12.10
N PHE A 83 -11.91 4.97 13.28
CA PHE A 83 -10.68 5.70 13.59
C PHE A 83 -9.46 5.13 12.86
N LEU A 84 -9.38 3.83 12.66
CA LEU A 84 -8.34 3.23 11.82
C LEU A 84 -8.42 3.78 10.39
N ILE A 85 -9.62 3.83 9.79
CA ILE A 85 -9.80 4.43 8.46
C ILE A 85 -9.32 5.88 8.44
N PHE A 86 -9.71 6.68 9.44
CA PHE A 86 -9.26 8.07 9.58
C PHE A 86 -7.73 8.17 9.70
N LEU A 87 -7.11 7.39 10.60
CA LEU A 87 -5.67 7.41 10.83
C LEU A 87 -4.88 7.04 9.58
N PHE A 88 -5.29 5.97 8.88
CA PHE A 88 -4.57 5.51 7.68
C PHE A 88 -4.75 6.47 6.49
N ALA A 89 -5.89 7.12 6.38
CA ALA A 89 -6.10 8.21 5.44
C ALA A 89 -5.20 9.42 5.77
N LEU A 90 -5.06 9.76 7.06
CA LEU A 90 -4.19 10.84 7.53
C LEU A 90 -2.72 10.54 7.24
N LEU A 91 -2.23 9.33 7.54
CA LEU A 91 -0.85 8.91 7.23
C LEU A 91 -0.56 8.97 5.73
N THR A 92 -1.52 8.55 4.90
CA THR A 92 -1.43 8.67 3.43
C THR A 92 -1.38 10.13 2.99
N ALA A 93 -2.25 10.97 3.51
CA ALA A 93 -2.26 12.41 3.20
C ALA A 93 -0.93 13.09 3.59
N ILE A 94 -0.37 12.74 4.76
CA ILE A 94 0.95 13.24 5.19
C ILE A 94 2.05 12.80 4.21
N ALA A 95 2.03 11.55 3.75
CA ALA A 95 3.02 11.05 2.80
C ALA A 95 2.99 11.83 1.48
N PHE A 96 1.82 12.07 0.91
CA PHE A 96 1.66 12.85 -0.32
C PHE A 96 1.89 14.36 -0.08
N TRP A 97 1.57 14.86 1.11
CA TRP A 97 1.95 16.22 1.52
C TRP A 97 3.46 16.41 1.54
N ILE A 98 4.23 15.46 2.06
CA ILE A 98 5.69 15.49 2.01
C ILE A 98 6.17 15.51 0.55
N ALA A 99 5.58 14.69 -0.33
CA ALA A 99 5.89 14.69 -1.77
C ALA A 99 5.58 16.04 -2.41
N PHE A 100 4.42 16.64 -2.13
CA PHE A 100 4.03 17.99 -2.56
C PHE A 100 5.06 19.04 -2.12
N ARG A 101 5.51 18.99 -0.85
CA ARG A 101 6.51 19.94 -0.30
C ARG A 101 7.92 19.74 -0.86
N ARG A 102 8.19 18.62 -1.54
CA ARG A 102 9.46 18.38 -2.25
C ARG A 102 9.50 19.03 -3.63
N ALA A 103 8.38 19.42 -4.19
CA ALA A 103 8.30 20.12 -5.45
C ALA A 103 8.86 21.57 -5.34
N ASN A 104 9.63 21.97 -6.34
CA ASN A 104 10.18 23.33 -6.48
C ASN A 104 9.47 24.13 -7.60
N SER A 105 8.24 23.74 -7.93
CA SER A 105 7.39 24.38 -8.92
C SER A 105 6.35 25.28 -8.27
N HIS A 106 5.57 25.98 -9.10
CA HIS A 106 4.43 26.76 -8.63
C HIS A 106 3.44 25.86 -7.87
N THR A 107 2.91 26.34 -6.76
CA THR A 107 2.06 25.59 -5.82
C THR A 107 0.87 24.90 -6.50
N PHE A 108 0.23 25.53 -7.51
CA PHE A 108 -0.88 24.92 -8.23
C PHE A 108 -0.47 23.73 -9.09
N ILE A 109 0.70 23.81 -9.75
CA ILE A 109 1.24 22.73 -10.57
C ILE A 109 1.64 21.56 -9.66
N ALA A 110 2.35 21.84 -8.57
CA ALA A 110 2.71 20.85 -7.57
C ALA A 110 1.47 20.16 -6.95
N GLY A 111 0.46 20.96 -6.62
CA GLY A 111 -0.81 20.45 -6.08
C GLY A 111 -1.56 19.57 -7.06
N ALA A 112 -1.72 20.01 -8.32
CA ALA A 112 -2.38 19.22 -9.36
C ALA A 112 -1.67 17.88 -9.59
N ALA A 113 -0.33 17.88 -9.73
CA ALA A 113 0.45 16.66 -9.87
C ALA A 113 0.30 15.71 -8.66
N THR A 114 0.28 16.27 -7.44
CA THR A 114 0.09 15.49 -6.22
C THR A 114 -1.30 14.88 -6.16
N LEU A 115 -2.36 15.61 -6.54
CA LEU A 115 -3.73 15.08 -6.55
C LEU A 115 -3.91 13.97 -7.58
N VAL A 116 -3.29 14.09 -8.77
CA VAL A 116 -3.25 13.00 -9.76
C VAL A 116 -2.51 11.78 -9.19
N ALA A 117 -1.39 11.99 -8.48
CA ALA A 117 -0.65 10.91 -7.84
C ALA A 117 -1.46 10.22 -6.73
N VAL A 118 -2.19 10.97 -5.89
CA VAL A 118 -3.10 10.39 -4.90
C VAL A 118 -4.20 9.58 -5.58
N TRP A 119 -4.79 10.09 -6.66
CA TRP A 119 -5.79 9.36 -7.43
C TRP A 119 -5.24 8.06 -8.01
N ALA A 120 -4.05 8.10 -8.60
CA ALA A 120 -3.35 6.91 -9.11
C ALA A 120 -2.99 5.90 -8.00
N ALA A 121 -2.81 6.36 -6.75
CA ALA A 121 -2.49 5.50 -5.61
C ALA A 121 -3.70 4.75 -5.04
N LEU A 122 -4.95 5.11 -5.41
CA LEU A 122 -6.18 4.57 -4.81
C LEU A 122 -6.23 3.04 -4.73
N PRO A 123 -5.78 2.24 -5.71
CA PRO A 123 -5.77 0.78 -5.58
C PRO A 123 -4.84 0.26 -4.47
N ASN A 124 -3.86 1.05 -4.07
CA ASN A 124 -2.78 0.66 -3.17
C ASN A 124 -2.91 1.22 -1.74
N ILE A 125 -3.91 2.05 -1.45
CA ILE A 125 -4.12 2.70 -0.16
C ILE A 125 -5.37 2.17 0.54
N GLY A 126 -5.42 2.30 1.87
CA GLY A 126 -6.49 1.79 2.73
C GLY A 126 -5.95 1.43 4.10
N VAL A 127 -6.71 0.70 4.92
CA VAL A 127 -6.24 0.21 6.23
C VAL A 127 -5.37 -1.03 6.02
N ARG A 128 -4.10 -0.80 5.67
CA ARG A 128 -3.11 -1.85 5.36
C ARG A 128 -1.75 -1.48 5.95
N PRO A 129 -0.94 -2.43 6.41
CA PRO A 129 0.43 -2.16 6.88
C PRO A 129 1.29 -1.43 5.86
N ARG A 130 1.00 -1.59 4.56
CA ARG A 130 1.66 -0.89 3.43
C ARG A 130 1.64 0.64 3.57
N VAL A 131 0.64 1.23 4.22
CA VAL A 131 0.58 2.70 4.42
C VAL A 131 1.75 3.21 5.24
N PHE A 132 2.26 2.43 6.20
CA PHE A 132 3.51 2.77 6.89
C PHE A 132 4.69 2.85 5.91
N THR A 133 4.77 1.91 4.95
CA THR A 133 5.78 1.97 3.88
C THR A 133 5.64 3.22 3.02
N ILE A 134 4.42 3.63 2.67
CA ILE A 134 4.17 4.84 1.87
C ILE A 134 4.70 6.08 2.61
N LEU A 135 4.36 6.22 3.88
CA LEU A 135 4.82 7.34 4.72
C LEU A 135 6.33 7.34 4.89
N LEU A 136 6.91 6.20 5.27
CA LEU A 136 8.35 6.07 5.49
C LEU A 136 9.16 6.31 4.21
N THR A 137 8.69 5.78 3.06
CA THR A 137 9.27 6.09 1.75
C THR A 137 9.28 7.59 1.48
N SER A 138 8.20 8.30 1.77
CA SER A 138 8.12 9.75 1.56
C SER A 138 9.09 10.52 2.46
N ILE A 139 9.25 10.08 3.72
CA ILE A 139 10.23 10.66 4.66
C ILE A 139 11.66 10.39 4.18
N TYR A 140 11.99 9.15 3.78
CA TYR A 140 13.31 8.80 3.23
C TYR A 140 13.64 9.63 2.00
N LEU A 141 12.72 9.74 1.03
CA LEU A 141 12.88 10.58 -0.17
C LEU A 141 13.08 12.06 0.17
N ALA A 142 12.42 12.58 1.21
CA ALA A 142 12.58 13.95 1.65
C ALA A 142 13.99 14.21 2.25
N LEU A 143 14.43 13.35 3.17
CA LEU A 143 15.71 13.50 3.86
C LEU A 143 16.89 13.24 2.92
N LEU A 144 16.86 12.18 2.12
CA LEU A 144 17.88 11.88 1.11
C LEU A 144 17.96 12.96 0.03
N GLY A 145 16.81 13.46 -0.44
CA GLY A 145 16.77 14.55 -1.41
C GLY A 145 17.33 15.88 -0.87
N ARG A 146 17.21 16.16 0.44
CA ARG A 146 17.84 17.33 1.08
C ARG A 146 19.34 17.14 1.16
N LEU A 147 19.83 15.97 1.58
CA LEU A 147 21.25 15.63 1.58
C LEU A 147 21.87 15.80 0.17
N ALA A 148 21.19 15.29 -0.87
CA ALA A 148 21.65 15.43 -2.25
C ALA A 148 21.75 16.90 -2.73
N ARG A 149 20.92 17.81 -2.17
CA ARG A 149 20.97 19.25 -2.46
C ARG A 149 21.99 20.03 -1.60
N GLY A 150 22.74 19.37 -0.74
CA GLY A 150 23.78 20.02 0.08
C GLY A 150 23.27 20.69 1.35
N VAL A 151 22.06 20.43 1.76
CA VAL A 151 21.57 20.90 3.06
C VAL A 151 22.20 20.06 4.15
N LYS A 152 22.87 20.66 5.16
CA LYS A 152 23.48 19.93 6.29
C LYS A 152 22.41 19.11 7.02
N GLU A 153 22.51 17.79 6.92
CA GLU A 153 21.44 16.90 7.32
C GLU A 153 21.78 16.10 8.59
N ARG A 154 21.74 16.79 9.74
CA ARG A 154 21.75 16.08 11.03
C ARG A 154 20.56 15.12 11.19
N TRP A 155 19.46 15.36 10.46
CA TRP A 155 18.25 14.54 10.48
C TRP A 155 18.37 13.23 9.72
N ILE A 156 19.43 13.03 8.91
CA ILE A 156 19.63 11.78 8.17
C ILE A 156 19.72 10.56 9.11
N TRP A 157 20.24 10.77 10.33
CA TRP A 157 20.33 9.73 11.35
C TRP A 157 18.99 9.18 11.81
N VAL A 158 17.91 9.93 11.64
CA VAL A 158 16.54 9.48 11.95
C VAL A 158 16.13 8.29 11.07
N LEU A 159 16.75 8.11 9.91
CA LEU A 159 16.50 6.95 9.04
C LEU A 159 16.79 5.62 9.75
N VAL A 160 17.78 5.58 10.65
CA VAL A 160 18.16 4.36 11.38
C VAL A 160 17.05 3.88 12.33
N PRO A 161 16.55 4.66 13.31
CA PRO A 161 15.43 4.23 14.15
C PRO A 161 14.13 4.02 13.37
N LEU A 162 13.90 4.80 12.30
CA LEU A 162 12.76 4.55 11.41
C LEU A 162 12.85 3.22 10.70
N MET A 163 14.07 2.73 10.38
CA MET A 163 14.26 1.39 9.80
C MET A 163 13.86 0.29 10.79
N THR A 164 14.22 0.43 12.08
CA THR A 164 13.76 -0.52 13.12
C THR A 164 12.24 -0.57 13.19
N PHE A 165 11.58 0.58 13.16
CA PHE A 165 10.11 0.61 13.11
C PHE A 165 9.58 -0.06 11.83
N TRP A 166 10.16 0.27 10.67
CA TRP A 166 9.69 -0.19 9.37
C TRP A 166 9.75 -1.72 9.22
N VAL A 167 10.87 -2.35 9.59
CA VAL A 167 11.02 -3.81 9.49
C VAL A 167 9.99 -4.58 10.33
N ASN A 168 9.52 -3.98 11.43
CA ASN A 168 8.55 -4.60 12.33
C ASN A 168 7.08 -4.36 11.91
N VAL A 169 6.80 -3.32 11.10
CA VAL A 169 5.43 -3.02 10.65
C VAL A 169 5.12 -3.54 9.24
N HIS A 170 6.12 -3.65 8.32
CA HIS A 170 5.85 -4.10 6.95
C HIS A 170 7.12 -4.51 6.20
N GLY A 171 7.04 -5.57 5.39
CA GLY A 171 8.13 -6.08 4.57
C GLY A 171 8.70 -5.11 3.51
N GLY A 172 8.05 -3.95 3.29
CA GLY A 172 8.52 -2.93 2.34
C GLY A 172 9.76 -2.13 2.77
N PHE A 173 10.39 -2.44 3.89
CA PHE A 173 11.60 -1.76 4.40
C PHE A 173 12.80 -1.80 3.44
N PHE A 174 12.85 -2.77 2.53
CA PHE A 174 13.87 -2.83 1.46
C PHE A 174 13.87 -1.59 0.57
N ILE A 175 12.71 -0.94 0.40
CA ILE A 175 12.61 0.32 -0.35
C ILE A 175 13.51 1.39 0.30
N GLY A 176 13.57 1.44 1.63
CA GLY A 176 14.44 2.36 2.35
C GLY A 176 15.92 2.15 2.04
N LEU A 177 16.38 0.88 2.07
CA LEU A 177 17.75 0.51 1.71
C LEU A 177 18.05 0.83 0.24
N MET A 178 17.13 0.48 -0.66
CA MET A 178 17.23 0.80 -2.09
C MET A 178 17.36 2.31 -2.32
N LEU A 179 16.57 3.14 -1.64
CA LEU A 179 16.63 4.59 -1.78
C LEU A 179 17.96 5.18 -1.32
N ILE A 180 18.55 4.68 -0.23
CA ILE A 180 19.88 5.09 0.23
C ILE A 180 20.92 4.73 -0.85
N GLY A 181 20.90 3.51 -1.37
CA GLY A 181 21.80 3.04 -2.43
C GLY A 181 21.64 3.85 -3.72
N LEU A 182 20.41 4.08 -4.18
CA LEU A 182 20.13 4.89 -5.36
C LEU A 182 20.59 6.34 -5.19
N THR A 183 20.48 6.90 -3.97
CA THR A 183 21.00 8.24 -3.70
C THR A 183 22.53 8.27 -3.81
N ALA A 184 23.23 7.26 -3.29
CA ALA A 184 24.68 7.18 -3.41
C ALA A 184 25.14 7.05 -4.86
N VAL A 185 24.54 6.12 -5.63
CA VAL A 185 24.84 5.96 -7.08
C VAL A 185 24.49 7.23 -7.84
N GLY A 186 23.35 7.87 -7.55
CA GLY A 186 22.93 9.12 -8.17
C GLY A 186 23.92 10.26 -7.94
N LEU A 187 24.46 10.41 -6.74
CA LEU A 187 25.51 11.41 -6.45
C LEU A 187 26.80 11.16 -7.25
N VAL A 188 27.19 9.91 -7.44
CA VAL A 188 28.35 9.54 -8.28
C VAL A 188 28.06 9.91 -9.74
N LEU A 189 26.88 9.62 -10.26
CA LEU A 189 26.50 9.97 -11.62
C LEU A 189 26.41 11.50 -11.81
N ASP A 190 25.88 12.23 -10.85
CA ASP A 190 25.82 13.69 -10.87
C ASP A 190 27.23 14.30 -10.86
N TYR A 191 28.20 13.69 -10.17
CA TYR A 191 29.60 14.08 -10.19
C TYR A 191 30.26 13.81 -11.56
N TRP A 192 30.09 12.61 -12.11
CA TRP A 192 30.67 12.26 -13.41
C TRP A 192 30.14 13.11 -14.57
N THR A 193 28.93 13.66 -14.43
CA THR A 193 28.32 14.53 -15.44
C THR A 193 28.52 16.03 -15.19
N GLY A 194 29.31 16.40 -14.17
CA GLY A 194 29.57 17.81 -13.84
C GLY A 194 28.37 18.54 -13.22
N VAL A 195 27.38 17.82 -12.70
CA VAL A 195 26.27 18.41 -11.94
C VAL A 195 26.68 18.69 -10.49
N LEU A 196 27.62 17.92 -9.99
CA LEU A 196 28.27 18.07 -8.68
C LEU A 196 29.77 18.17 -8.92
N ASP A 197 30.36 19.37 -8.67
CA ASP A 197 31.73 19.63 -9.07
C ASP A 197 32.78 19.35 -7.98
N GLU A 198 32.36 19.24 -6.70
CA GLU A 198 33.28 19.16 -5.56
C GLU A 198 33.52 17.71 -5.11
N PRO A 199 34.75 17.15 -5.28
CA PRO A 199 35.08 15.77 -4.86
C PRO A 199 34.93 15.55 -3.34
N GLU A 200 35.30 16.54 -2.53
CA GLU A 200 35.22 16.44 -1.07
C GLU A 200 33.77 16.40 -0.58
N THR A 201 32.90 17.15 -1.23
CA THR A 201 31.44 17.12 -0.98
C THR A 201 30.88 15.73 -1.32
N LEU A 202 31.26 15.14 -2.45
CA LEU A 202 30.88 13.79 -2.84
C LEU A 202 31.34 12.77 -1.79
N ARG A 203 32.65 12.77 -1.44
CA ARG A 203 33.22 11.84 -0.46
C ARG A 203 32.53 11.92 0.90
N SER A 204 32.29 13.14 1.39
CA SER A 204 31.60 13.37 2.66
C SER A 204 30.20 12.78 2.66
N ARG A 205 29.40 13.03 1.59
CA ARG A 205 28.05 12.51 1.47
C ARG A 205 28.02 10.99 1.30
N LEU A 206 28.90 10.42 0.49
CA LEU A 206 29.00 8.96 0.32
C LEU A 206 29.39 8.27 1.63
N ARG A 207 30.35 8.83 2.39
CA ARG A 207 30.70 8.31 3.72
C ARG A 207 29.50 8.30 4.66
N LEU A 208 28.77 9.42 4.72
CA LEU A 208 27.58 9.51 5.56
C LEU A 208 26.49 8.50 5.14
N LEU A 209 26.21 8.40 3.84
CA LEU A 209 25.26 7.41 3.30
C LEU A 209 25.68 5.98 3.60
N ALA A 210 26.99 5.66 3.49
CA ALA A 210 27.49 4.33 3.82
C ALA A 210 27.28 3.99 5.31
N ILE A 211 27.58 4.93 6.21
CA ILE A 211 27.37 4.70 7.65
C ILE A 211 25.87 4.54 7.96
N VAL A 212 25.01 5.39 7.40
CA VAL A 212 23.54 5.30 7.57
C VAL A 212 23.02 4.00 6.97
N PHE A 213 23.51 3.56 5.82
CA PHE A 213 23.12 2.31 5.17
C PHE A 213 23.44 1.10 6.06
N VAL A 214 24.69 1.02 6.57
CA VAL A 214 25.08 -0.02 7.52
C VAL A 214 24.26 0.06 8.80
N GLY A 215 24.05 1.27 9.33
CA GLY A 215 23.19 1.50 10.48
C GLY A 215 21.76 1.00 10.25
N CYS A 216 21.18 1.24 9.08
CA CYS A 216 19.86 0.72 8.72
C CYS A 216 19.83 -0.81 8.58
N ILE A 217 20.88 -1.42 8.03
CA ILE A 217 20.96 -2.89 7.99
C ILE A 217 20.99 -3.46 9.41
N LEU A 218 21.84 -2.92 10.29
CA LEU A 218 21.92 -3.36 11.68
C LEU A 218 20.62 -3.11 12.45
N ALA A 219 19.99 -1.95 12.26
CA ALA A 219 18.70 -1.59 12.84
C ALA A 219 17.57 -2.54 12.38
N GLY A 220 17.63 -3.01 11.13
CA GLY A 220 16.68 -3.99 10.59
C GLY A 220 16.81 -5.38 11.21
N LEU A 221 17.92 -5.69 11.91
CA LEU A 221 18.07 -6.92 12.70
C LEU A 221 17.34 -6.85 14.06
N LEU A 222 16.93 -5.65 14.47
CA LEU A 222 16.15 -5.42 15.70
C LEU A 222 14.68 -5.79 15.48
N ASN A 223 14.44 -7.05 15.19
CA ASN A 223 13.13 -7.68 15.05
C ASN A 223 13.13 -9.09 15.67
N PRO A 224 11.96 -9.67 15.98
CA PRO A 224 11.86 -10.97 16.66
C PRO A 224 12.41 -12.16 15.87
N TYR A 225 12.63 -11.99 14.55
CA TYR A 225 13.03 -13.06 13.63
C TYR A 225 14.48 -12.93 13.15
N GLY A 226 15.24 -11.92 13.66
CA GLY A 226 16.64 -11.69 13.30
C GLY A 226 16.84 -11.43 11.80
N ILE A 227 17.59 -12.31 11.10
CA ILE A 227 17.90 -12.16 9.66
C ILE A 227 16.73 -12.54 8.74
N LYS A 228 15.74 -13.28 9.22
CA LYS A 228 14.69 -13.84 8.36
C LYS A 228 13.89 -12.79 7.55
N PRO A 229 13.58 -11.58 8.06
CA PRO A 229 12.92 -10.55 7.25
C PRO A 229 13.71 -10.15 5.99
N TYR A 230 15.04 -10.32 5.99
CA TYR A 230 15.88 -10.07 4.82
C TYR A 230 15.83 -11.18 3.78
N THR A 231 15.62 -12.42 4.19
CA THR A 231 15.61 -13.58 3.29
C THR A 231 14.23 -13.92 2.76
N ALA A 232 13.17 -13.74 3.54
CA ALA A 232 11.81 -14.13 3.19
C ALA A 232 11.30 -13.45 1.89
N PRO A 233 11.49 -12.13 1.65
CA PRO A 233 11.08 -11.52 0.40
C PRO A 233 11.80 -12.06 -0.82
N ILE A 234 13.05 -12.51 -0.67
CA ILE A 234 13.83 -13.14 -1.76
C ILE A 234 13.20 -14.48 -2.13
N THR A 235 12.79 -15.26 -1.14
CA THR A 235 12.09 -16.53 -1.35
C THR A 235 10.76 -16.31 -2.07
N LEU A 236 10.00 -15.33 -1.62
CA LEU A 236 8.70 -14.98 -2.21
C LEU A 236 8.83 -14.46 -3.66
N LEU A 237 9.86 -13.65 -3.96
CA LEU A 237 10.15 -13.19 -5.31
C LEU A 237 10.57 -14.31 -6.28
N ARG A 238 11.02 -15.46 -5.77
CA ARG A 238 11.35 -16.63 -6.58
C ARG A 238 10.16 -17.53 -6.85
N SER A 239 9.08 -17.40 -6.10
CA SER A 239 7.85 -18.17 -6.31
C SER A 239 7.06 -17.59 -7.48
N SER A 240 6.89 -18.39 -8.56
CA SER A 240 6.04 -18.02 -9.69
C SER A 240 4.56 -18.04 -9.31
N ILE A 241 4.14 -18.95 -8.44
CA ILE A 241 2.74 -19.13 -8.03
C ILE A 241 2.19 -17.88 -7.34
N TRP A 242 2.93 -17.32 -6.38
CA TRP A 242 2.51 -16.10 -5.71
C TRP A 242 2.49 -14.90 -6.64
N GLN A 243 3.42 -14.85 -7.63
CA GLN A 243 3.42 -13.78 -8.63
C GLN A 243 2.21 -13.86 -9.55
N ASP A 244 1.74 -15.06 -9.90
CA ASP A 244 0.61 -15.27 -10.81
C ASP A 244 -0.76 -15.17 -10.11
N LEU A 245 -0.83 -15.45 -8.80
CA LEU A 245 -2.08 -15.47 -8.04
C LEU A 245 -2.44 -14.14 -7.38
N ILE A 246 -1.43 -13.40 -6.92
CA ILE A 246 -1.67 -12.15 -6.21
C ILE A 246 -1.68 -11.00 -7.21
N VAL A 247 -2.85 -10.46 -7.50
CA VAL A 247 -3.04 -9.33 -8.45
C VAL A 247 -2.08 -8.16 -8.14
N ASP A 248 -1.82 -7.87 -6.88
CA ASP A 248 -0.89 -6.81 -6.46
C ASP A 248 0.56 -7.04 -6.91
N TRP A 249 0.95 -8.30 -7.25
CA TRP A 249 2.30 -8.67 -7.70
C TRP A 249 2.44 -8.71 -9.22
N MET A 250 1.32 -8.66 -9.94
CA MET A 250 1.29 -8.58 -11.40
C MET A 250 1.70 -7.18 -11.89
N SER A 251 1.98 -7.08 -13.19
CA SER A 251 2.12 -5.81 -13.89
C SER A 251 0.82 -5.02 -13.88
N PRO A 252 0.85 -3.67 -13.86
CA PRO A 252 -0.37 -2.86 -13.98
C PRO A 252 -1.12 -3.18 -15.28
N ASP A 253 -2.41 -3.45 -15.17
CA ASP A 253 -3.29 -3.57 -16.34
C ASP A 253 -3.83 -2.18 -16.70
N PHE A 254 -3.28 -1.57 -17.76
CA PHE A 254 -3.68 -0.24 -18.20
C PHE A 254 -5.00 -0.20 -18.99
N HIS A 255 -5.65 -1.33 -19.23
CA HIS A 255 -7.03 -1.36 -19.74
C HIS A 255 -8.04 -0.96 -18.65
N LEU A 256 -7.68 -1.14 -17.38
CA LEU A 256 -8.55 -0.79 -16.27
C LEU A 256 -8.61 0.74 -16.05
N PRO A 257 -9.82 1.32 -15.83
CA PRO A 257 -9.94 2.75 -15.53
C PRO A 257 -9.16 3.19 -14.28
N THR A 258 -8.96 2.31 -13.33
CA THR A 258 -8.27 2.58 -12.06
C THR A 258 -6.77 2.80 -12.21
N THR A 259 -6.15 2.32 -13.28
CA THR A 259 -4.71 2.46 -13.56
C THR A 259 -4.41 3.59 -14.55
N ARG A 260 -5.42 4.16 -15.22
CA ARG A 260 -5.24 5.29 -16.15
C ARG A 260 -4.54 6.51 -15.54
N PRO A 261 -4.83 6.94 -14.29
CA PRO A 261 -4.11 8.07 -13.70
C PRO A 261 -2.61 7.81 -13.52
N LEU A 262 -2.23 6.55 -13.24
CA LEU A 262 -0.83 6.12 -13.20
C LEU A 262 -0.17 6.27 -14.58
N LEU A 263 -0.83 5.78 -15.63
CA LEU A 263 -0.34 5.91 -17.01
C LEU A 263 -0.17 7.38 -17.43
N ILE A 264 -1.16 8.24 -17.11
CA ILE A 264 -1.09 9.67 -17.40
C ILE A 264 0.13 10.31 -16.72
N LEU A 265 0.40 9.99 -15.46
CA LEU A 265 1.54 10.55 -14.74
C LEU A 265 2.87 10.02 -15.27
N ILE A 266 2.95 8.74 -15.66
CA ILE A 266 4.15 8.15 -16.29
C ILE A 266 4.44 8.87 -17.60
N LEU A 267 3.48 8.88 -18.53
CA LEU A 267 3.65 9.49 -19.86
C LEU A 267 3.90 10.99 -19.76
N GLY A 268 3.17 11.67 -18.88
CA GLY A 268 3.38 13.08 -18.60
C GLY A 268 4.79 13.37 -18.07
N THR A 269 5.30 12.56 -17.15
CA THR A 269 6.67 12.72 -16.62
C THR A 269 7.72 12.50 -17.71
N ILE A 270 7.59 11.46 -18.53
CA ILE A 270 8.49 11.21 -19.67
C ILE A 270 8.45 12.40 -20.65
N ALA A 271 7.24 12.86 -21.00
CA ALA A 271 7.07 13.97 -21.92
C ALA A 271 7.73 15.27 -21.43
N VAL A 272 7.52 15.66 -20.15
CA VAL A 272 8.11 16.89 -19.65
C VAL A 272 9.61 16.79 -19.45
N LEU A 273 10.18 15.62 -19.13
CA LEU A 273 11.62 15.41 -19.10
C LEU A 273 12.25 15.56 -20.48
N GLY A 274 11.57 15.12 -21.54
CA GLY A 274 12.04 15.27 -22.93
C GLY A 274 11.84 16.67 -23.51
N LEU A 275 10.75 17.36 -23.15
CA LEU A 275 10.39 18.68 -23.67
C LEU A 275 11.03 19.84 -22.91
N SER A 276 11.48 19.61 -21.67
CA SER A 276 12.07 20.67 -20.86
C SER A 276 13.41 21.14 -21.43
N PRO A 277 13.65 22.46 -21.53
CA PRO A 277 14.95 22.99 -21.97
C PRO A 277 16.06 22.69 -20.94
N LYS A 278 15.73 22.43 -19.71
CA LYS A 278 16.68 22.03 -18.66
C LYS A 278 16.77 20.50 -18.62
N ARG A 279 17.98 19.98 -18.81
CA ARG A 279 18.25 18.55 -18.69
C ARG A 279 18.00 18.07 -17.25
N PRO A 280 17.35 16.91 -17.06
CA PRO A 280 17.21 16.32 -15.74
C PRO A 280 18.58 15.87 -15.21
N LYS A 281 18.73 15.87 -13.89
CA LYS A 281 19.92 15.32 -13.25
C LYS A 281 19.96 13.80 -13.45
N PRO A 282 21.14 13.20 -13.68
CA PRO A 282 21.27 11.75 -13.76
C PRO A 282 20.71 11.03 -12.55
N SER A 283 20.87 11.57 -11.34
CA SER A 283 20.26 11.04 -10.12
C SER A 283 18.74 11.02 -10.15
N GLU A 284 18.09 12.04 -10.74
CA GLU A 284 16.61 12.10 -10.88
C GLU A 284 16.12 11.07 -11.90
N VAL A 285 16.85 10.92 -13.03
CA VAL A 285 16.55 9.93 -14.06
C VAL A 285 16.71 8.52 -13.52
N LEU A 286 17.80 8.23 -12.82
CA LEU A 286 18.04 6.92 -12.19
C LEU A 286 16.91 6.55 -11.24
N LEU A 287 16.54 7.45 -10.33
CA LEU A 287 15.46 7.22 -9.37
C LEU A 287 14.11 6.99 -10.07
N PHE A 288 13.78 7.81 -11.06
CA PHE A 288 12.56 7.65 -11.84
C PHE A 288 12.53 6.32 -12.60
N LEU A 289 13.57 5.99 -13.36
CA LEU A 289 13.61 4.75 -14.15
C LEU A 289 13.59 3.50 -13.27
N THR A 290 14.29 3.49 -12.13
CA THR A 290 14.28 2.36 -11.20
C THR A 290 12.89 2.15 -10.60
N THR A 291 12.22 3.22 -10.18
CA THR A 291 10.87 3.11 -9.62
C THR A 291 9.83 2.82 -10.68
N LEU A 292 10.01 3.29 -11.93
CA LEU A 292 9.19 2.97 -13.08
C LEU A 292 9.29 1.47 -13.41
N TYR A 293 10.52 0.95 -13.58
CA TYR A 293 10.75 -0.48 -13.84
C TYR A 293 10.11 -1.35 -12.75
N SER A 294 10.35 -1.00 -11.49
CA SER A 294 9.76 -1.71 -10.34
C SER A 294 8.23 -1.72 -10.37
N THR A 295 7.60 -0.60 -10.79
CA THR A 295 6.15 -0.47 -10.91
C THR A 295 5.60 -1.28 -12.09
N LEU A 296 6.26 -1.20 -13.26
CA LEU A 296 5.82 -1.93 -14.45
C LEU A 296 5.91 -3.45 -14.25
N LYS A 297 6.85 -3.92 -13.43
CA LYS A 297 6.96 -5.33 -13.06
C LYS A 297 5.95 -5.74 -11.98
N ILE A 298 5.73 -4.89 -10.96
CA ILE A 298 4.90 -5.19 -9.78
C ILE A 298 4.09 -3.95 -9.43
N GLN A 299 2.77 -3.98 -9.71
CA GLN A 299 1.91 -2.80 -9.55
C GLN A 299 1.82 -2.27 -8.11
N ARG A 300 2.07 -3.11 -7.10
CA ARG A 300 2.10 -2.64 -5.69
C ARG A 300 3.17 -1.60 -5.41
N ASN A 301 4.20 -1.49 -6.26
CA ASN A 301 5.26 -0.49 -6.15
C ASN A 301 4.88 0.87 -6.77
N ALA A 302 3.71 0.97 -7.41
CA ALA A 302 3.24 2.20 -8.05
C ALA A 302 3.29 3.42 -7.14
N VAL A 303 2.98 3.25 -5.84
CA VAL A 303 2.98 4.39 -4.91
C VAL A 303 4.39 4.98 -4.73
N VAL A 304 5.44 4.17 -4.77
CA VAL A 304 6.83 4.67 -4.71
C VAL A 304 7.13 5.53 -5.94
N LEU A 305 6.77 5.05 -7.13
CA LEU A 305 6.87 5.83 -8.37
C LEU A 305 6.08 7.14 -8.29
N LEU A 306 4.85 7.11 -7.76
CA LEU A 306 4.00 8.29 -7.64
C LEU A 306 4.60 9.36 -6.71
N LEU A 307 5.22 8.95 -5.60
CA LEU A 307 5.94 9.84 -4.68
C LEU A 307 7.20 10.46 -5.31
N VAL A 308 7.80 9.80 -6.31
CA VAL A 308 8.93 10.31 -7.09
C VAL A 308 8.45 11.17 -8.25
N SER A 309 7.47 10.70 -9.01
CA SER A 309 7.03 11.32 -10.27
C SER A 309 6.27 12.63 -10.04
N ALA A 310 5.46 12.77 -8.99
CA ALA A 310 4.67 13.99 -8.79
C ALA A 310 5.53 15.25 -8.64
N PRO A 311 6.54 15.30 -7.75
CA PRO A 311 7.44 16.46 -7.69
C PRO A 311 8.33 16.60 -8.93
N LEU A 312 8.78 15.48 -9.53
CA LEU A 312 9.60 15.50 -10.72
C LEU A 312 8.83 16.10 -11.91
N PHE A 313 7.63 15.56 -12.19
CA PHE A 313 6.73 16.08 -13.22
C PHE A 313 6.47 17.58 -13.03
N SER A 314 6.08 18.00 -11.82
CA SER A 314 5.71 19.38 -11.56
C SER A 314 6.88 20.36 -11.78
N ASN A 315 8.10 19.98 -11.37
CA ASN A 315 9.29 20.78 -11.55
C ASN A 315 9.63 21.01 -13.04
N TYR A 316 9.65 19.91 -13.82
CA TYR A 316 10.01 19.98 -15.25
C TYR A 316 8.86 20.52 -16.11
N PHE A 317 7.60 20.29 -15.71
CA PHE A 317 6.45 20.92 -16.34
C PHE A 317 6.48 22.44 -16.17
N GLN A 318 6.83 22.95 -14.98
CA GLN A 318 7.00 24.40 -14.76
C GLN A 318 8.09 24.97 -15.67
N ILE A 319 9.28 24.34 -15.72
CA ILE A 319 10.40 24.79 -16.54
C ILE A 319 10.03 24.79 -18.04
N TRP A 320 9.35 23.74 -18.51
CA TRP A 320 8.85 23.67 -19.86
C TRP A 320 7.82 24.75 -20.13
N LEU A 321 6.82 24.92 -19.26
CA LEU A 321 5.78 25.93 -19.40
C LEU A 321 6.37 27.34 -19.52
N ASP A 322 7.32 27.70 -18.65
CA ASP A 322 7.97 29.00 -18.62
C ASP A 322 8.77 29.27 -19.93
N SER A 323 9.23 28.24 -20.61
CA SER A 323 9.93 28.34 -21.91
C SER A 323 9.00 28.61 -23.08
N THR A 324 7.71 28.30 -22.96
CA THR A 324 6.71 28.44 -24.04
C THR A 324 6.18 29.87 -24.15
N ARG A 325 5.66 30.24 -25.33
CA ARG A 325 4.95 31.53 -25.53
C ARG A 325 3.73 31.66 -24.62
N PHE A 326 3.00 30.56 -24.42
CA PHE A 326 1.85 30.49 -23.54
C PHE A 326 2.22 30.77 -22.08
N GLY A 327 3.27 30.15 -21.56
CA GLY A 327 3.73 30.37 -20.19
C GLY A 327 4.23 31.80 -19.95
N LYS A 328 4.88 32.40 -20.95
CA LYS A 328 5.30 33.83 -20.90
C LYS A 328 4.10 34.79 -20.85
N SER A 329 3.01 34.48 -21.54
CA SER A 329 1.75 35.23 -21.50
C SER A 329 0.96 34.97 -20.21
N PHE A 330 1.05 33.78 -19.69
CA PHE A 330 0.33 33.28 -18.50
C PHE A 330 1.23 33.31 -17.27
N SER A 331 2.00 34.42 -17.09
CA SER A 331 2.89 34.51 -15.94
C SER A 331 2.10 34.47 -14.62
N LEU A 332 2.01 33.25 -14.04
CA LEU A 332 1.40 32.95 -12.74
C LEU A 332 2.06 33.70 -11.56
N GLY A 333 2.96 34.67 -11.83
CA GLY A 333 3.79 35.30 -10.84
C GLY A 333 4.05 36.80 -10.96
N ARG A 334 3.49 37.51 -11.96
CA ARG A 334 3.59 38.97 -11.94
C ARG A 334 2.64 39.55 -10.89
N GLU A 335 3.17 40.35 -9.99
CA GLU A 335 2.47 41.15 -8.97
C GLU A 335 1.42 42.10 -9.61
N GLY A 336 0.31 41.53 -10.03
CA GLY A 336 -0.90 42.24 -10.39
C GLY A 336 -1.87 42.17 -9.23
N LYS A 337 -2.65 43.22 -8.98
CA LYS A 337 -3.75 43.24 -8.00
C LYS A 337 -4.50 41.90 -8.03
N SER A 338 -4.37 41.14 -6.96
CA SER A 338 -5.10 39.86 -6.78
C SER A 338 -6.57 40.16 -7.01
N ASP A 339 -7.13 39.62 -8.10
CA ASP A 339 -8.56 39.75 -8.35
C ASP A 339 -9.27 38.94 -7.27
N ARG A 340 -9.80 39.66 -6.27
CA ARG A 340 -10.58 39.05 -5.16
C ARG A 340 -11.70 38.16 -5.69
N ARG A 341 -12.26 38.51 -6.87
CA ARG A 341 -13.34 37.71 -7.51
C ARG A 341 -12.80 36.37 -7.99
N LEU A 342 -11.63 36.34 -8.63
CA LEU A 342 -10.99 35.09 -9.06
C LEU A 342 -10.62 34.22 -7.85
N ALA A 343 -10.08 34.83 -6.79
CA ALA A 343 -9.78 34.11 -5.54
C ALA A 343 -11.05 33.51 -4.91
N LEU A 344 -12.15 34.26 -4.90
CA LEU A 344 -13.44 33.80 -4.40
C LEU A 344 -14.01 32.67 -5.28
N LEU A 345 -13.99 32.82 -6.61
CA LEU A 345 -14.46 31.82 -7.55
C LEU A 345 -13.66 30.52 -7.43
N LEU A 346 -12.33 30.59 -7.29
CA LEU A 346 -11.48 29.42 -7.05
C LEU A 346 -11.81 28.78 -5.71
N THR A 347 -11.98 29.58 -4.65
CA THR A 347 -12.32 29.05 -3.32
C THR A 347 -13.68 28.37 -3.33
N VAL A 348 -14.69 28.97 -3.93
CA VAL A 348 -16.06 28.38 -4.04
C VAL A 348 -16.03 27.15 -4.96
N GLY A 349 -15.35 27.23 -6.12
CA GLY A 349 -15.19 26.13 -7.06
C GLY A 349 -14.43 24.93 -6.48
N LEU A 350 -13.57 25.16 -5.49
CA LEU A 350 -12.85 24.11 -4.77
C LEU A 350 -13.64 23.58 -3.56
N LEU A 351 -14.43 24.40 -2.89
CA LEU A 351 -15.21 24.01 -1.71
C LEU A 351 -16.41 23.12 -2.07
N ALA A 352 -17.11 23.39 -3.16
CA ALA A 352 -18.31 22.65 -3.54
C ALA A 352 -18.03 21.15 -3.80
N PRO A 353 -17.01 20.76 -4.63
CA PRO A 353 -16.63 19.36 -4.79
C PRO A 353 -16.13 18.74 -3.47
N LEU A 354 -15.44 19.51 -2.63
CA LEU A 354 -14.95 19.05 -1.33
C LEU A 354 -16.11 18.67 -0.40
N ILE A 355 -17.13 19.54 -0.31
CA ILE A 355 -18.32 19.28 0.51
C ILE A 355 -19.10 18.07 -0.01
N ALA A 356 -19.32 17.98 -1.34
CA ALA A 356 -19.99 16.84 -1.96
C ALA A 356 -19.25 15.53 -1.70
N PHE A 357 -17.92 15.57 -1.78
CA PHE A 357 -17.09 14.40 -1.54
C PHE A 357 -17.04 14.03 -0.05
N ALA A 358 -16.96 15.01 0.86
CA ALA A 358 -17.04 14.79 2.30
C ALA A 358 -18.39 14.18 2.71
N TYR A 359 -19.50 14.65 2.10
CA TYR A 359 -20.81 14.05 2.29
C TYR A 359 -20.86 12.60 1.81
N LYS A 360 -20.35 12.33 0.60
CA LYS A 360 -20.26 10.97 0.07
C LYS A 360 -19.46 10.07 1.00
N LEU A 361 -18.33 10.53 1.53
CA LEU A 361 -17.51 9.77 2.49
C LEU A 361 -18.29 9.48 3.78
N LYS A 362 -19.00 10.46 4.34
CA LYS A 362 -19.85 10.23 5.53
C LYS A 362 -20.81 9.08 5.29
N VAL A 363 -21.43 9.03 4.14
CA VAL A 363 -22.42 8.01 3.79
C VAL A 363 -21.80 6.66 3.46
N THR A 364 -20.66 6.63 2.74
CA THR A 364 -20.09 5.37 2.20
C THR A 364 -19.00 4.76 3.06
N VAL A 365 -18.22 5.59 3.76
CA VAL A 365 -17.03 5.13 4.51
C VAL A 365 -17.30 5.06 6.01
N TYR A 366 -17.98 6.10 6.54
CA TYR A 366 -18.22 6.22 7.97
C TYR A 366 -19.63 5.77 8.40
N SER A 367 -20.43 5.23 7.48
CA SER A 367 -21.63 4.46 7.79
C SER A 367 -21.27 3.12 8.46
N THR A 368 -22.29 2.37 8.87
CA THR A 368 -22.09 1.02 9.39
C THR A 368 -21.48 0.13 8.30
N PRO A 369 -20.35 -0.54 8.55
CA PRO A 369 -19.76 -1.44 7.57
C PRO A 369 -20.73 -2.54 7.20
N THR A 370 -20.89 -2.79 5.91
CA THR A 370 -21.68 -3.92 5.38
C THR A 370 -20.75 -5.02 4.90
N GLN A 371 -21.24 -6.24 4.79
CA GLN A 371 -20.44 -7.34 4.24
C GLN A 371 -19.94 -7.03 2.82
N GLN A 372 -20.73 -6.32 1.99
CA GLN A 372 -20.32 -5.89 0.65
C GLN A 372 -19.17 -4.87 0.71
N SER A 373 -19.22 -3.89 1.64
CA SER A 373 -18.15 -2.90 1.79
C SER A 373 -16.86 -3.52 2.32
N MET A 374 -16.97 -4.52 3.21
CA MET A 374 -15.82 -5.24 3.78
C MET A 374 -15.35 -6.40 2.91
N ARG A 375 -16.15 -6.83 1.93
CA ARG A 375 -15.88 -7.98 1.05
C ARG A 375 -15.62 -9.29 1.80
N VAL A 376 -16.27 -9.48 2.94
CA VAL A 376 -16.18 -10.69 3.77
C VAL A 376 -17.58 -11.18 4.16
N PRO A 377 -17.78 -12.50 4.36
CA PRO A 377 -19.08 -13.11 4.56
C PRO A 377 -19.57 -12.96 6.01
N VAL A 378 -19.86 -11.72 6.44
CA VAL A 378 -20.24 -11.41 7.83
C VAL A 378 -21.43 -12.22 8.29
N LYS A 379 -22.51 -12.22 7.50
CA LYS A 379 -23.77 -12.87 7.88
C LYS A 379 -23.64 -14.40 7.96
N ALA A 380 -22.87 -15.00 7.05
CA ALA A 380 -22.62 -16.45 7.11
C ALA A 380 -21.84 -16.84 8.37
N VAL A 381 -20.82 -16.04 8.73
CA VAL A 381 -20.03 -16.28 9.94
C VAL A 381 -20.86 -16.05 11.22
N GLU A 382 -21.71 -15.02 11.24
CA GLU A 382 -22.67 -14.82 12.32
C GLU A 382 -23.63 -16.00 12.47
N PHE A 383 -24.18 -16.51 11.36
CA PHE A 383 -25.02 -17.71 11.35
C PHE A 383 -24.27 -18.93 11.89
N MET A 384 -23.03 -19.16 11.47
CA MET A 384 -22.20 -20.27 11.96
C MET A 384 -21.99 -20.18 13.47
N ASN A 385 -21.65 -18.99 13.99
CA ASN A 385 -21.44 -18.79 15.42
C ASN A 385 -22.73 -19.00 16.23
N GLN A 386 -23.86 -18.46 15.79
CA GLN A 386 -25.15 -18.59 16.48
C GLN A 386 -25.66 -20.03 16.54
N ASN A 387 -25.33 -20.84 15.54
CA ASN A 387 -25.74 -22.25 15.46
C ASN A 387 -24.65 -23.23 15.94
N GLY A 388 -23.56 -22.74 16.54
CA GLY A 388 -22.46 -23.59 17.04
C GLY A 388 -21.75 -24.40 15.94
N ILE A 389 -21.74 -23.90 14.70
CA ILE A 389 -21.12 -24.54 13.56
C ILE A 389 -19.63 -24.24 13.57
N GLY A 390 -18.82 -25.24 13.88
CA GLY A 390 -17.37 -25.16 13.94
C GLY A 390 -16.70 -26.38 13.34
N GLY A 391 -15.40 -26.24 12.99
CA GLY A 391 -14.59 -27.34 12.45
C GLY A 391 -13.58 -26.89 11.40
N ASN A 392 -13.04 -27.89 10.70
CA ASN A 392 -12.09 -27.70 9.61
C ASN A 392 -12.79 -27.10 8.37
N THR A 393 -12.53 -25.82 8.10
CA THR A 393 -13.28 -25.04 7.13
C THR A 393 -12.45 -24.68 5.90
N PHE A 394 -12.94 -25.05 4.72
CA PHE A 394 -12.41 -24.62 3.43
C PHE A 394 -13.11 -23.33 3.00
N THR A 395 -12.36 -22.34 2.52
CA THR A 395 -12.90 -21.04 2.07
C THR A 395 -12.55 -20.75 0.61
N GLN A 396 -13.52 -20.22 -0.15
CA GLN A 396 -13.31 -19.69 -1.49
C GLN A 396 -14.11 -18.38 -1.65
N PRO A 397 -13.40 -17.24 -1.75
CA PRO A 397 -11.95 -17.09 -1.91
C PRO A 397 -11.15 -17.36 -0.61
N ASN A 398 -9.87 -17.76 -0.77
CA ASN A 398 -8.97 -18.03 0.37
C ASN A 398 -8.84 -16.86 1.34
N VAL A 399 -8.92 -15.63 0.86
CA VAL A 399 -8.81 -14.41 1.68
C VAL A 399 -9.91 -14.30 2.75
N TRP A 400 -11.03 -15.00 2.60
CA TRP A 400 -12.06 -15.09 3.65
C TRP A 400 -11.58 -15.85 4.89
N GLY A 401 -10.55 -16.69 4.73
CA GLY A 401 -9.90 -17.37 5.84
C GLY A 401 -9.39 -16.40 6.92
N GLY A 402 -8.87 -15.25 6.52
CA GLY A 402 -8.44 -14.22 7.47
C GLY A 402 -9.59 -13.70 8.35
N TYR A 403 -10.77 -13.46 7.77
CA TYR A 403 -11.96 -13.07 8.52
C TYR A 403 -12.48 -14.20 9.42
N LEU A 404 -12.46 -15.43 8.93
CA LEU A 404 -12.87 -16.60 9.70
C LEU A 404 -11.99 -16.79 10.95
N ILE A 405 -10.66 -16.64 10.82
CA ILE A 405 -9.70 -16.70 11.93
C ILE A 405 -10.04 -15.67 13.02
N TRP A 406 -10.48 -14.47 12.61
CA TRP A 406 -10.88 -13.42 13.54
C TRP A 406 -12.26 -13.66 14.16
N ALA A 407 -13.26 -13.89 13.33
CA ALA A 407 -14.67 -13.78 13.71
C ALA A 407 -15.31 -15.13 14.10
N ALA A 408 -14.68 -16.27 13.78
CA ALA A 408 -15.21 -17.62 14.06
C ALA A 408 -14.18 -18.52 14.75
N PRO A 409 -13.91 -18.33 16.04
CA PRO A 409 -12.81 -18.99 16.77
C PRO A 409 -12.93 -20.51 16.82
N ASN A 410 -14.12 -21.07 16.62
CA ASN A 410 -14.37 -22.53 16.57
C ASN A 410 -14.02 -23.16 15.20
N ASN A 411 -13.53 -22.34 14.25
CA ASN A 411 -13.19 -22.79 12.91
C ASN A 411 -11.68 -22.66 12.67
N ARG A 412 -11.08 -23.71 12.11
CA ARG A 412 -9.72 -23.70 11.58
C ARG A 412 -9.76 -23.61 10.08
N VAL A 413 -8.87 -22.84 9.48
CA VAL A 413 -8.90 -22.60 8.04
C VAL A 413 -8.06 -23.61 7.25
N TYR A 414 -8.51 -23.96 6.04
CA TYR A 414 -7.75 -24.75 5.09
C TYR A 414 -6.56 -23.96 4.56
N ILE A 415 -6.80 -22.71 4.16
CA ILE A 415 -5.85 -21.75 3.66
C ILE A 415 -6.41 -20.35 3.90
N ASP A 416 -5.54 -19.35 3.98
CA ASP A 416 -5.89 -17.93 4.03
C ASP A 416 -4.91 -17.08 3.20
N GLY A 417 -4.97 -15.75 3.33
CA GLY A 417 -4.14 -14.81 2.55
C GLY A 417 -2.69 -14.69 3.00
N ARG A 418 -2.23 -15.40 4.03
CA ARG A 418 -0.84 -15.34 4.52
C ARG A 418 0.10 -16.21 3.69
N ASP A 419 1.37 -15.83 3.67
CA ASP A 419 2.46 -16.59 3.05
C ASP A 419 2.99 -17.73 3.94
N ALA A 420 2.06 -18.45 4.60
CA ALA A 420 2.36 -19.54 5.54
C ALA A 420 2.34 -20.94 4.90
N TYR A 421 2.11 -21.00 3.60
CA TYR A 421 1.82 -22.25 2.90
C TYR A 421 2.84 -22.54 1.80
N PRO A 422 3.24 -23.83 1.59
CA PRO A 422 4.09 -24.22 0.47
C PRO A 422 3.44 -23.93 -0.89
N ASP A 423 4.25 -23.58 -1.89
CA ASP A 423 3.81 -23.30 -3.26
C ASP A 423 2.99 -24.45 -3.87
N THR A 424 3.41 -25.70 -3.63
CA THR A 424 2.68 -26.89 -4.10
C THR A 424 1.27 -26.95 -3.54
N PHE A 425 1.11 -26.63 -2.27
CA PHE A 425 -0.21 -26.64 -1.63
C PHE A 425 -1.12 -25.51 -2.13
N VAL A 426 -0.56 -24.33 -2.35
CA VAL A 426 -1.29 -23.20 -2.95
C VAL A 426 -1.75 -23.56 -4.37
N LYS A 427 -0.90 -24.25 -5.12
CA LYS A 427 -1.26 -24.76 -6.45
C LYS A 427 -2.39 -25.78 -6.37
N ASP A 428 -2.31 -26.76 -5.46
CA ASP A 428 -3.37 -27.74 -5.25
C ASP A 428 -4.71 -27.07 -4.92
N PHE A 429 -4.68 -26.04 -4.05
CA PHE A 429 -5.87 -25.25 -3.76
C PHE A 429 -6.46 -24.60 -5.02
N VAL A 430 -5.61 -23.98 -5.86
CA VAL A 430 -6.06 -23.36 -7.13
C VAL A 430 -6.62 -24.40 -8.10
N ASP A 431 -6.01 -25.57 -8.19
CA ASP A 431 -6.46 -26.65 -9.06
C ASP A 431 -7.81 -27.23 -8.58
N ILE A 432 -8.05 -27.28 -7.26
CA ILE A 432 -9.36 -27.65 -6.69
C ILE A 432 -10.43 -26.62 -7.06
N ILE A 433 -10.21 -25.34 -6.78
CA ILE A 433 -11.23 -24.29 -7.01
C ILE A 433 -11.52 -24.03 -8.49
N SER A 434 -10.55 -24.34 -9.38
CA SER A 434 -10.72 -24.25 -10.83
C SER A 434 -11.32 -25.51 -11.47
N GLY A 435 -11.53 -26.57 -10.68
CA GLY A 435 -12.10 -27.84 -11.16
C GLY A 435 -11.13 -28.71 -11.96
N LYS A 436 -9.81 -28.45 -11.89
CA LYS A 436 -8.78 -29.26 -12.53
C LYS A 436 -8.51 -30.55 -11.76
N VAL A 437 -8.77 -30.54 -10.45
CA VAL A 437 -8.62 -31.68 -9.55
C VAL A 437 -9.95 -31.92 -8.85
N ASP A 438 -10.33 -33.19 -8.68
CA ASP A 438 -11.51 -33.59 -7.91
C ASP A 438 -11.30 -33.24 -6.43
N TRP A 439 -12.19 -32.43 -5.88
CA TRP A 439 -12.16 -31.97 -4.50
C TRP A 439 -12.32 -33.07 -3.46
N ARG A 440 -12.95 -34.23 -3.83
CA ARG A 440 -13.34 -35.30 -2.89
C ARG A 440 -12.12 -35.87 -2.16
N ALA A 441 -11.10 -36.26 -2.91
CA ALA A 441 -9.91 -36.86 -2.31
C ALA A 441 -9.18 -35.86 -1.37
N PRO A 442 -8.82 -34.63 -1.77
CA PRO A 442 -8.20 -33.64 -0.87
C PRO A 442 -9.07 -33.29 0.36
N PHE A 443 -10.40 -33.23 0.21
CA PHE A 443 -11.28 -32.90 1.33
C PHE A 443 -11.36 -34.04 2.33
N ASN A 444 -11.40 -35.31 1.85
CA ASN A 444 -11.40 -36.48 2.70
C ASN A 444 -10.08 -36.66 3.45
N GLU A 445 -8.95 -36.58 2.74
CA GLU A 445 -7.61 -36.73 3.30
C GLU A 445 -7.31 -35.70 4.38
N ARG A 446 -7.77 -34.46 4.16
CA ARG A 446 -7.52 -33.35 5.09
C ARG A 446 -8.63 -33.16 6.11
N GLY A 447 -9.71 -33.91 6.05
CA GLY A 447 -10.81 -33.85 7.01
C GLY A 447 -11.57 -32.55 6.97
N VAL A 448 -11.90 -32.01 5.77
CA VAL A 448 -12.75 -30.86 5.60
C VAL A 448 -14.16 -31.14 6.07
N GLN A 449 -14.70 -30.32 6.95
CA GLN A 449 -16.03 -30.49 7.56
C GLN A 449 -17.03 -29.43 7.11
N ILE A 450 -16.53 -28.23 6.81
CA ILE A 450 -17.32 -27.07 6.43
C ILE A 450 -16.71 -26.44 5.18
N VAL A 451 -17.56 -25.97 4.27
CA VAL A 451 -17.13 -25.21 3.08
C VAL A 451 -17.91 -23.90 3.04
N LEU A 452 -17.18 -22.78 3.04
CA LEU A 452 -17.70 -21.42 2.94
C LEU A 452 -17.21 -20.81 1.62
N LEU A 453 -18.12 -20.49 0.69
CA LEU A 453 -17.74 -20.08 -0.66
C LEU A 453 -18.75 -19.13 -1.32
N GLU A 454 -18.34 -18.49 -2.41
CA GLU A 454 -19.22 -17.62 -3.21
C GLU A 454 -20.24 -18.47 -4.02
N PRO A 455 -21.49 -17.98 -4.17
CA PRO A 455 -22.58 -18.75 -4.79
C PRO A 455 -22.34 -19.23 -6.22
N LYS A 456 -21.54 -18.48 -7.00
CA LYS A 456 -21.38 -18.74 -8.45
C LYS A 456 -20.14 -19.55 -8.80
N THR A 457 -19.48 -20.16 -7.80
CA THR A 457 -18.25 -20.91 -8.03
C THR A 457 -18.53 -22.30 -8.62
N PHE A 458 -17.51 -22.89 -9.29
CA PHE A 458 -17.59 -24.24 -9.79
C PHE A 458 -17.83 -25.24 -8.63
N LEU A 459 -17.08 -25.07 -7.54
CA LEU A 459 -17.16 -25.92 -6.36
C LEU A 459 -18.55 -25.85 -5.69
N ALA A 460 -19.23 -24.68 -5.70
CA ALA A 460 -20.58 -24.55 -5.16
C ALA A 460 -21.59 -25.48 -5.84
N ARG A 461 -21.50 -25.57 -7.18
CA ARG A 461 -22.39 -26.46 -7.95
C ARG A 461 -22.10 -27.91 -7.65
N GLN A 462 -20.83 -28.32 -7.62
CA GLN A 462 -20.43 -29.70 -7.32
C GLN A 462 -20.85 -30.15 -5.93
N LEU A 463 -20.76 -29.27 -4.92
CA LEU A 463 -21.20 -29.59 -3.56
C LEU A 463 -22.73 -29.67 -3.45
N ALA A 464 -23.46 -28.81 -4.17
CA ALA A 464 -24.92 -28.86 -4.17
C ALA A 464 -25.49 -30.16 -4.77
N ASP A 465 -24.78 -30.76 -5.74
CA ASP A 465 -25.15 -32.01 -6.36
C ASP A 465 -24.64 -33.26 -5.57
N SER A 466 -23.87 -33.06 -4.51
CA SER A 466 -23.28 -34.14 -3.72
C SER A 466 -24.20 -34.58 -2.57
N SER A 467 -24.41 -35.90 -2.41
CA SER A 467 -25.13 -36.43 -1.26
C SER A 467 -24.38 -36.35 0.06
N GLU A 468 -23.05 -36.10 0.04
CA GLU A 468 -22.19 -36.02 1.23
C GLU A 468 -22.29 -34.65 1.93
N TRP A 469 -22.81 -33.63 1.24
CA TRP A 469 -22.83 -32.27 1.73
C TRP A 469 -24.26 -31.71 1.80
N GLU A 470 -24.50 -30.96 2.84
CA GLU A 470 -25.77 -30.27 3.08
C GLU A 470 -25.55 -28.76 3.04
N LYS A 471 -26.31 -28.06 2.18
CA LYS A 471 -26.33 -26.60 2.18
C LYS A 471 -27.13 -26.10 3.37
N ILE A 472 -26.46 -25.49 4.34
CA ILE A 472 -27.07 -25.03 5.60
C ILE A 472 -27.29 -23.52 5.67
N TYR A 473 -26.68 -22.75 4.75
CA TYR A 473 -26.83 -21.29 4.67
C TYR A 473 -26.62 -20.80 3.23
N GLU A 474 -27.35 -19.74 2.87
CA GLU A 474 -27.20 -19.03 1.61
C GLU A 474 -27.60 -17.55 1.76
N ASP A 475 -26.77 -16.64 1.22
CA ASP A 475 -27.11 -15.23 0.98
C ASP A 475 -26.54 -14.76 -0.37
N ASP A 476 -26.66 -13.44 -0.68
CA ASP A 476 -26.18 -12.86 -1.92
C ASP A 476 -24.64 -12.96 -2.10
N MET A 477 -23.90 -13.17 -1.02
CA MET A 477 -22.44 -13.18 -0.99
C MET A 477 -21.86 -14.57 -0.79
N SER A 478 -22.51 -15.44 -0.02
CA SER A 478 -21.91 -16.67 0.48
C SER A 478 -22.88 -17.84 0.62
N LEU A 479 -22.32 -19.05 0.48
CA LEU A 479 -22.94 -20.32 0.78
C LEU A 479 -22.12 -21.03 1.87
N VAL A 480 -22.82 -21.73 2.78
CA VAL A 480 -22.17 -22.64 3.72
C VAL A 480 -22.69 -24.06 3.49
N PHE A 481 -21.76 -24.96 3.24
CA PHE A 481 -22.02 -26.40 3.22
C PHE A 481 -21.40 -27.05 4.44
N LYS A 482 -22.11 -28.01 5.03
CA LYS A 482 -21.64 -28.85 6.12
C LYS A 482 -21.65 -30.30 5.66
N ARG A 483 -20.62 -31.03 6.04
CA ARG A 483 -20.55 -32.49 5.76
C ARG A 483 -21.59 -33.22 6.60
N ARG A 484 -22.30 -34.15 5.98
CA ARG A 484 -23.32 -35.01 6.62
C ARG A 484 -22.71 -36.05 7.54
#